data_2708375e695c6b146d07658905613391
#
_entry.id   2708375e695c6b146d07658905613391
#
_cell.length_a   1.000
_cell.length_b   1.000
_cell.length_c   1.000
_cell.angle_alpha   90.00
_cell.angle_beta   90.00
_cell.angle_gamma   90.00
#
_symmetry.space_group_name_H-M   'P 1'
#
loop_
_entity.id
_entity.type
_entity.pdbx_description
1 polymer ?
#
loop_
_entity_poly.entity_id
_entity_poly.type
_entity_poly.pdbx_seq_one_letter_code
_entity_poly.pdbx_strand_id
1 'polypeptide(L)'
;MKPLLCALAAAAAVVSAQTPTPDRQTQRQQPSFRAGIELVSLNVTVTDAGKYVTDLDSTDFSVYEDGVKQDVTFFNKSNLPIALAFLLDTSASMETKLQTAQEAAIGFARKLRTQDLAEVVDFDSRVVVLANFTNNVADLESAIRKTSAGGSTSLYNAVYIALKDLKKVMAKNVDDIRRQAIIVLSDGEDTSSLLPFEEVLDLAKRSETAIYTIGLRAGEGPSTTTRGFKEAEFVLRQFSQETGGRAFFPNQLSDLNNVYGQIADELSSQYTVGYSSRNPKRDGAWRRIVVRVNRPNLVARTKQGYFAPTNH
;
A
#
# COMPACT_ATOMS: atom_id res chain seq x y z
N MET A 1 100.56 19.99 26.90
CA MET A 1 101.27 19.25 25.82
C MET A 1 100.24 18.60 24.90
N LYS A 2 100.13 19.11 23.68
CA LYS A 2 99.28 18.55 22.61
C LYS A 2 100.01 17.42 21.91
N PRO A 3 99.31 16.47 21.35
CA PRO A 3 99.53 16.23 19.92
C PRO A 3 98.29 16.20 19.06
N LEU A 4 98.49 16.63 17.85
CA LEU A 4 97.79 16.67 16.63
C LEU A 4 97.37 15.26 16.16
N LEU A 5 96.18 15.06 15.70
CA LEU A 5 95.80 13.90 14.85
C LEU A 5 95.11 14.38 13.60
N CYS A 6 95.67 14.02 12.42
CA CYS A 6 95.13 14.25 11.10
C CYS A 6 93.86 13.45 10.89
N ALA A 7 92.83 14.10 10.31
CA ALA A 7 91.67 13.45 9.82
C ALA A 7 91.75 13.31 8.32
N LEU A 8 91.68 12.06 7.79
CA LEU A 8 91.57 11.72 6.37
C LEU A 8 90.04 11.85 6.03
N ALA A 9 89.75 12.68 5.03
CA ALA A 9 88.43 12.78 4.44
C ALA A 9 88.31 11.70 3.32
N ALA A 10 87.37 10.78 3.56
CA ALA A 10 86.93 9.83 2.50
C ALA A 10 85.63 10.38 1.90
N ALA A 11 85.70 10.75 0.62
CA ALA A 11 84.50 11.16 -0.15
C ALA A 11 83.72 9.91 -0.60
N ALA A 12 82.54 9.71 -0.03
CA ALA A 12 81.62 8.70 -0.48
C ALA A 12 80.70 9.33 -1.52
N ALA A 13 80.73 8.83 -2.75
CA ALA A 13 79.85 9.18 -3.83
C ALA A 13 78.49 8.49 -3.59
N VAL A 14 77.44 9.29 -3.31
CA VAL A 14 76.07 8.81 -3.21
C VAL A 14 75.48 8.70 -4.62
N VAL A 15 75.30 7.48 -5.10
CA VAL A 15 74.53 7.18 -6.29
C VAL A 15 73.06 7.23 -5.94
N SER A 16 72.35 8.28 -6.36
CA SER A 16 70.89 8.41 -6.23
C SER A 16 70.21 7.45 -7.22
N ALA A 17 69.71 6.34 -6.69
CA ALA A 17 68.79 5.48 -7.45
C ALA A 17 67.41 6.19 -7.52
N GLN A 18 67.03 6.62 -8.73
CA GLN A 18 65.66 7.11 -9.01
C GLN A 18 64.74 5.91 -9.03
N THR A 19 63.90 5.79 -8.01
CA THR A 19 62.74 4.86 -8.04
C THR A 19 61.72 5.33 -9.10
N PRO A 20 61.26 4.46 -9.98
CA PRO A 20 60.23 4.82 -10.95
C PRO A 20 58.93 5.08 -10.20
N THR A 21 58.32 6.23 -10.41
CA THR A 21 57.01 6.63 -9.96
C THR A 21 55.96 5.62 -10.50
N PRO A 22 55.12 5.01 -9.66
CA PRO A 22 54.06 4.16 -10.20
C PRO A 22 53.07 5.02 -11.00
N ASP A 23 52.94 4.62 -12.24
CA ASP A 23 51.96 5.13 -13.21
C ASP A 23 50.59 5.18 -12.52
N ARG A 24 50.00 6.36 -12.42
CA ARG A 24 48.60 6.54 -11.98
C ARG A 24 47.73 5.92 -13.07
N GLN A 25 47.49 4.61 -12.96
CA GLN A 25 46.37 3.99 -13.64
C GLN A 25 45.10 4.74 -13.23
N THR A 26 44.64 5.56 -14.13
CA THR A 26 43.28 6.13 -14.11
C THR A 26 42.34 4.95 -14.03
N GLN A 27 41.91 4.59 -12.81
CA GLN A 27 40.77 3.70 -12.62
C GLN A 27 39.60 4.38 -13.35
N ARG A 28 39.35 3.95 -14.56
CA ARG A 28 38.05 4.15 -15.20
C ARG A 28 37.05 3.54 -14.25
N GLN A 29 36.36 4.38 -13.47
CA GLN A 29 35.15 4.00 -12.79
C GLN A 29 34.21 3.47 -13.87
N GLN A 30 34.16 2.14 -14.00
CA GLN A 30 33.09 1.50 -14.73
C GLN A 30 31.79 1.97 -14.01
N PRO A 31 30.85 2.59 -14.73
CA PRO A 31 29.58 2.87 -14.16
C PRO A 31 28.98 1.53 -13.72
N SER A 32 28.92 1.33 -12.41
CA SER A 32 28.17 0.20 -11.85
C SER A 32 26.71 0.50 -12.13
N PHE A 33 26.22 0.04 -13.28
CA PHE A 33 24.79 -0.11 -13.50
C PHE A 33 24.30 -1.14 -12.47
N ARG A 34 23.87 -0.69 -11.32
CA ARG A 34 22.91 -1.43 -10.51
C ARG A 34 21.62 -1.39 -11.30
N ALA A 35 21.45 -2.32 -12.21
CA ALA A 35 20.14 -2.66 -12.75
C ALA A 35 19.33 -3.19 -11.55
N GLY A 36 18.68 -2.31 -10.82
CA GLY A 36 17.65 -2.68 -9.87
C GLY A 36 16.57 -3.35 -10.70
N ILE A 37 16.48 -4.67 -10.60
CA ILE A 37 15.33 -5.39 -11.15
C ILE A 37 14.12 -4.88 -10.38
N GLU A 38 13.28 -4.07 -11.03
CA GLU A 38 12.07 -3.52 -10.44
C GLU A 38 11.00 -4.59 -10.53
N LEU A 39 10.61 -5.11 -9.36
CA LEU A 39 9.58 -6.13 -9.24
C LEU A 39 8.22 -5.44 -9.15
N VAL A 40 7.33 -5.76 -10.08
CA VAL A 40 5.92 -5.38 -10.00
C VAL A 40 5.21 -6.40 -9.13
N SER A 41 4.76 -5.99 -7.95
CA SER A 41 4.07 -6.84 -6.98
C SER A 41 2.55 -6.69 -7.10
N LEU A 42 1.85 -7.80 -7.07
CA LEU A 42 0.40 -7.89 -7.20
C LEU A 42 -0.17 -8.70 -6.03
N ASN A 43 -1.08 -8.11 -5.27
CA ASN A 43 -1.94 -8.88 -4.38
C ASN A 43 -3.13 -9.40 -5.20
N VAL A 44 -3.30 -10.71 -5.24
CA VAL A 44 -4.31 -11.38 -6.07
C VAL A 44 -5.26 -12.16 -5.18
N THR A 45 -6.53 -11.82 -5.23
CA THR A 45 -7.63 -12.60 -4.65
C THR A 45 -8.19 -13.53 -5.72
N VAL A 46 -8.36 -14.81 -5.41
CA VAL A 46 -8.99 -15.77 -6.32
C VAL A 46 -10.24 -16.35 -5.68
N THR A 47 -11.32 -16.39 -6.47
CA THR A 47 -12.60 -16.92 -6.00
C THR A 47 -13.19 -17.92 -7.00
N ASP A 48 -13.90 -18.91 -6.45
CA ASP A 48 -14.81 -19.83 -7.16
C ASP A 48 -16.23 -19.61 -6.61
N ALA A 49 -17.16 -19.18 -7.45
CA ALA A 49 -18.53 -18.87 -7.03
C ALA A 49 -18.61 -18.06 -5.70
N GLY A 50 -17.69 -17.11 -5.51
CA GLY A 50 -17.61 -16.24 -4.33
C GLY A 50 -16.86 -16.81 -3.13
N LYS A 51 -16.39 -18.05 -3.17
CA LYS A 51 -15.52 -18.65 -2.13
C LYS A 51 -14.06 -18.41 -2.47
N TYR A 52 -13.24 -18.08 -1.47
CA TYR A 52 -11.80 -17.88 -1.67
C TYR A 52 -11.11 -19.22 -1.93
N VAL A 53 -10.22 -19.21 -2.93
CA VAL A 53 -9.40 -20.37 -3.32
C VAL A 53 -7.97 -20.10 -2.88
N THR A 54 -7.39 -21.00 -2.06
CA THR A 54 -6.08 -20.80 -1.40
C THR A 54 -5.07 -21.92 -1.68
N ASP A 55 -5.41 -22.86 -2.58
CA ASP A 55 -4.61 -24.05 -2.90
C ASP A 55 -3.86 -23.94 -4.24
N LEU A 56 -3.78 -22.74 -4.84
CA LEU A 56 -3.12 -22.51 -6.12
C LEU A 56 -1.59 -22.39 -5.96
N ASP A 57 -0.89 -22.71 -7.05
CA ASP A 57 0.56 -22.56 -7.18
C ASP A 57 0.92 -21.54 -8.26
N SER A 58 2.19 -21.14 -8.36
CA SER A 58 2.65 -20.13 -9.31
C SER A 58 2.31 -20.43 -10.78
N THR A 59 2.28 -21.72 -11.14
CA THR A 59 1.96 -22.20 -12.49
C THR A 59 0.48 -22.04 -12.85
N ASP A 60 -0.39 -21.87 -11.85
CA ASP A 60 -1.81 -21.59 -12.07
C ASP A 60 -2.06 -20.15 -12.54
N PHE A 61 -1.07 -19.24 -12.45
CA PHE A 61 -1.24 -17.83 -12.77
C PHE A 61 -0.61 -17.47 -14.12
N SER A 62 -1.34 -16.69 -14.90
CA SER A 62 -0.85 -16.03 -16.10
C SER A 62 -1.04 -14.52 -15.95
N VAL A 63 0.07 -13.77 -15.96
CA VAL A 63 0.08 -12.31 -15.83
C VAL A 63 0.31 -11.67 -17.19
N TYR A 64 -0.44 -10.63 -17.51
CA TYR A 64 -0.30 -9.85 -18.74
C TYR A 64 -0.16 -8.37 -18.38
N GLU A 65 0.81 -7.71 -19.00
CA GLU A 65 1.00 -6.26 -18.96
C GLU A 65 0.77 -5.71 -20.37
N ASP A 66 -0.16 -4.80 -20.54
CA ASP A 66 -0.56 -4.24 -21.84
C ASP A 66 -0.81 -5.32 -22.92
N GLY A 67 -1.34 -6.48 -22.50
CA GLY A 67 -1.62 -7.63 -23.35
C GLY A 67 -0.42 -8.56 -23.60
N VAL A 68 0.78 -8.19 -23.16
CA VAL A 68 2.00 -9.01 -23.27
C VAL A 68 2.16 -9.90 -22.04
N LYS A 69 2.29 -11.21 -22.25
CA LYS A 69 2.50 -12.17 -21.17
C LYS A 69 3.83 -11.91 -20.45
N GLN A 70 3.78 -11.89 -19.13
CA GLN A 70 4.92 -11.72 -18.23
C GLN A 70 5.28 -13.04 -17.55
N ASP A 71 6.57 -13.21 -17.18
CA ASP A 71 7.00 -14.37 -16.40
C ASP A 71 6.84 -14.07 -14.91
N VAL A 72 6.11 -14.93 -14.21
CA VAL A 72 5.99 -14.84 -12.75
C VAL A 72 7.35 -15.22 -12.15
N THR A 73 8.03 -14.25 -11.56
CA THR A 73 9.37 -14.42 -10.95
C THR A 73 9.33 -14.50 -9.43
N PHE A 74 8.21 -14.08 -8.83
CA PHE A 74 7.96 -14.17 -7.40
C PHE A 74 6.55 -14.67 -7.15
N PHE A 75 6.41 -15.61 -6.21
CA PHE A 75 5.12 -16.12 -5.78
C PHE A 75 5.15 -16.42 -4.28
N ASN A 76 4.15 -15.93 -3.57
CA ASN A 76 3.99 -16.21 -2.15
C ASN A 76 2.51 -16.39 -1.83
N LYS A 77 2.18 -17.53 -1.22
CA LYS A 77 0.86 -17.84 -0.66
C LYS A 77 0.81 -17.75 0.87
N SER A 78 1.90 -17.33 1.48
CA SER A 78 1.93 -17.14 2.92
C SER A 78 1.14 -15.91 3.33
N ASN A 79 0.54 -16.02 4.50
CA ASN A 79 -0.27 -14.98 5.08
C ASN A 79 0.62 -13.88 5.68
N LEU A 80 1.10 -12.97 4.82
CA LEU A 80 1.93 -11.83 5.24
C LEU A 80 1.20 -10.96 6.28
N PRO A 81 1.92 -10.34 7.22
CA PRO A 81 1.34 -9.33 8.09
C PRO A 81 0.71 -8.17 7.30
N ILE A 82 -0.24 -7.50 7.90
CA ILE A 82 -0.96 -6.38 7.29
C ILE A 82 -0.66 -5.10 8.05
N ALA A 83 -0.49 -3.99 7.34
CA ALA A 83 -0.61 -2.63 7.87
C ALA A 83 -1.92 -2.05 7.32
N LEU A 84 -2.84 -1.72 8.21
CA LEU A 84 -4.22 -1.36 7.88
C LEU A 84 -4.57 0.03 8.43
N ALA A 85 -5.14 0.90 7.58
CA ALA A 85 -5.74 2.14 8.03
C ALA A 85 -7.28 2.00 8.07
N PHE A 86 -7.88 2.23 9.24
CA PHE A 86 -9.33 2.35 9.41
C PHE A 86 -9.73 3.80 9.29
N LEU A 87 -10.47 4.15 8.25
CA LEU A 87 -11.03 5.47 8.04
C LEU A 87 -12.51 5.44 8.37
N LEU A 88 -12.89 6.13 9.42
CA LEU A 88 -14.27 6.19 9.92
C LEU A 88 -14.84 7.58 9.64
N ASP A 89 -15.86 7.61 8.80
CA ASP A 89 -16.67 8.80 8.57
C ASP A 89 -17.46 9.13 9.83
N THR A 90 -17.26 10.32 10.34
CA THR A 90 -17.96 10.85 11.51
C THR A 90 -18.71 12.15 11.18
N SER A 91 -18.99 12.37 9.90
CA SER A 91 -19.84 13.47 9.47
C SER A 91 -21.23 13.43 10.13
N ALA A 92 -21.94 14.56 10.11
CA ALA A 92 -23.23 14.69 10.77
C ALA A 92 -24.28 13.64 10.33
N SER A 93 -24.21 13.17 9.08
CA SER A 93 -25.11 12.13 8.55
C SER A 93 -24.91 10.75 9.21
N MET A 94 -23.76 10.54 9.86
CA MET A 94 -23.42 9.30 10.56
C MET A 94 -24.02 9.22 11.97
N GLU A 95 -24.64 10.29 12.52
CA GLU A 95 -25.09 10.36 13.92
C GLU A 95 -25.88 9.12 14.36
N THR A 96 -26.85 8.69 13.57
CA THR A 96 -27.69 7.51 13.89
C THR A 96 -27.04 6.16 13.60
N LYS A 97 -25.94 6.14 12.84
CA LYS A 97 -25.26 4.93 12.37
C LYS A 97 -23.96 4.67 13.13
N LEU A 98 -23.40 5.72 13.76
CA LEU A 98 -22.04 5.72 14.30
C LEU A 98 -21.82 4.62 15.33
N GLN A 99 -22.75 4.42 16.26
CA GLN A 99 -22.61 3.39 17.29
C GLN A 99 -22.47 1.99 16.68
N THR A 100 -23.32 1.64 15.71
CA THR A 100 -23.24 0.33 15.03
C THR A 100 -21.95 0.20 14.21
N ALA A 101 -21.52 1.30 13.58
CA ALA A 101 -20.27 1.35 12.83
C ALA A 101 -19.06 1.13 13.75
N GLN A 102 -19.03 1.78 14.92
CA GLN A 102 -17.99 1.59 15.95
C GLN A 102 -17.93 0.13 16.42
N GLU A 103 -19.07 -0.48 16.76
CA GLU A 103 -19.12 -1.87 17.23
C GLU A 103 -18.61 -2.84 16.17
N ALA A 104 -18.98 -2.64 14.91
CA ALA A 104 -18.52 -3.47 13.80
C ALA A 104 -17.01 -3.30 13.54
N ALA A 105 -16.49 -2.06 13.58
CA ALA A 105 -15.07 -1.78 13.44
C ALA A 105 -14.24 -2.38 14.59
N ILE A 106 -14.74 -2.30 15.83
CA ILE A 106 -14.13 -2.95 17.00
C ILE A 106 -14.13 -4.47 16.82
N GLY A 107 -15.25 -5.05 16.37
CA GLY A 107 -15.36 -6.48 16.10
C GLY A 107 -14.34 -6.95 15.06
N PHE A 108 -14.02 -6.12 14.07
CA PHE A 108 -12.94 -6.40 13.12
C PHE A 108 -11.55 -6.22 13.75
N ALA A 109 -11.30 -5.14 14.50
CA ALA A 109 -10.03 -4.90 15.15
C ALA A 109 -9.60 -6.09 16.05
N ARG A 110 -10.56 -6.73 16.71
CA ARG A 110 -10.36 -7.94 17.52
C ARG A 110 -9.95 -9.18 16.72
N LYS A 111 -10.17 -9.19 15.39
CA LYS A 111 -9.78 -10.29 14.50
C LYS A 111 -8.37 -10.10 13.92
N LEU A 112 -7.75 -8.94 14.12
CA LEU A 112 -6.38 -8.70 13.70
C LEU A 112 -5.43 -9.61 14.47
N ARG A 113 -4.42 -10.11 13.76
CA ARG A 113 -3.39 -10.97 14.34
C ARG A 113 -2.36 -10.12 15.09
N THR A 114 -1.63 -10.72 16.02
CA THR A 114 -0.59 -10.02 16.80
C THR A 114 0.51 -9.37 15.96
N GLN A 115 0.70 -9.86 14.73
CA GLN A 115 1.67 -9.33 13.77
C GLN A 115 1.12 -8.21 12.88
N ASP A 116 -0.21 -8.03 12.84
CA ASP A 116 -0.84 -6.97 12.05
C ASP A 116 -0.78 -5.65 12.79
N LEU A 117 -0.68 -4.56 12.04
CA LEU A 117 -0.74 -3.20 12.57
C LEU A 117 -1.97 -2.51 12.02
N ALA A 118 -2.63 -1.73 12.86
CA ALA A 118 -3.72 -0.88 12.41
C ALA A 118 -3.58 0.54 12.99
N GLU A 119 -4.03 1.53 12.23
CA GLU A 119 -4.29 2.89 12.68
C GLU A 119 -5.79 3.20 12.59
N VAL A 120 -6.24 4.15 13.37
CA VAL A 120 -7.62 4.65 13.34
C VAL A 120 -7.60 6.11 12.95
N VAL A 121 -8.26 6.43 11.87
CA VAL A 121 -8.41 7.78 11.33
C VAL A 121 -9.89 8.15 11.37
N ASP A 122 -10.18 9.22 12.08
CA ASP A 122 -11.47 9.88 12.15
C ASP A 122 -11.55 10.98 11.12
N PHE A 123 -12.64 11.08 10.35
CA PHE A 123 -12.79 12.15 9.40
C PHE A 123 -14.23 12.72 9.36
N ASP A 124 -14.29 14.00 9.59
CA ASP A 124 -15.44 14.87 9.40
C ASP A 124 -15.02 16.05 8.48
N SER A 125 -15.17 17.28 8.92
CA SER A 125 -14.60 18.48 8.30
C SER A 125 -13.06 18.51 8.40
N ARG A 126 -12.48 17.68 9.23
CA ARG A 126 -11.05 17.52 9.47
C ARG A 126 -10.69 16.05 9.46
N VAL A 127 -9.42 15.75 9.33
CA VAL A 127 -8.90 14.38 9.44
C VAL A 127 -8.00 14.30 10.66
N VAL A 128 -8.30 13.37 11.55
CA VAL A 128 -7.58 13.19 12.82
C VAL A 128 -7.15 11.74 12.97
N VAL A 129 -5.86 11.48 13.14
CA VAL A 129 -5.34 10.16 13.49
C VAL A 129 -5.55 9.97 15.00
N LEU A 130 -6.50 9.13 15.38
CA LEU A 130 -6.84 8.85 16.78
C LEU A 130 -5.94 7.77 17.40
N ALA A 131 -5.47 6.83 16.60
CA ALA A 131 -4.46 5.85 16.99
C ALA A 131 -3.48 5.65 15.83
N ASN A 132 -2.17 5.85 16.09
CA ASN A 132 -1.12 5.50 15.13
C ASN A 132 -1.04 3.97 15.00
N PHE A 133 -0.32 3.48 13.98
CA PHE A 133 -0.13 2.05 13.74
C PHE A 133 0.30 1.29 14.99
N THR A 134 -0.57 0.43 15.47
CA THR A 134 -0.39 -0.41 16.66
C THR A 134 -1.00 -1.80 16.45
N ASN A 135 -0.52 -2.79 17.16
CA ASN A 135 -1.14 -4.10 17.29
C ASN A 135 -1.90 -4.27 18.63
N ASN A 136 -1.96 -3.21 19.43
CA ASN A 136 -2.70 -3.21 20.68
C ASN A 136 -4.19 -2.97 20.41
N VAL A 137 -4.98 -4.02 20.49
CA VAL A 137 -6.42 -3.99 20.24
C VAL A 137 -7.14 -3.02 21.19
N ALA A 138 -6.70 -2.90 22.45
CA ALA A 138 -7.33 -2.00 23.41
C ALA A 138 -7.17 -0.51 23.03
N ASP A 139 -6.01 -0.14 22.44
CA ASP A 139 -5.77 1.21 21.96
C ASP A 139 -6.66 1.51 20.75
N LEU A 140 -6.79 0.53 19.82
CA LEU A 140 -7.68 0.66 18.66
C LEU A 140 -9.16 0.80 19.09
N GLU A 141 -9.62 -0.04 20.02
CA GLU A 141 -10.99 0.06 20.55
C GLU A 141 -11.24 1.40 21.23
N SER A 142 -10.29 1.87 22.04
CA SER A 142 -10.37 3.17 22.71
C SER A 142 -10.47 4.32 21.70
N ALA A 143 -9.67 4.25 20.62
CA ALA A 143 -9.69 5.25 19.56
C ALA A 143 -11.04 5.25 18.81
N ILE A 144 -11.55 4.07 18.41
CA ILE A 144 -12.82 3.95 17.71
C ILE A 144 -13.98 4.49 18.59
N ARG A 145 -14.01 4.18 19.88
CA ARG A 145 -15.06 4.67 20.80
C ARG A 145 -15.03 6.17 21.05
N LYS A 146 -13.91 6.84 20.78
CA LYS A 146 -13.80 8.31 20.94
C LYS A 146 -14.37 9.08 19.76
N THR A 147 -14.68 8.42 18.65
CA THR A 147 -15.28 9.10 17.50
C THR A 147 -16.67 9.63 17.84
N SER A 148 -17.00 10.81 17.33
CA SER A 148 -18.28 11.45 17.53
C SER A 148 -18.78 12.11 16.26
N ALA A 149 -20.06 11.96 15.95
CA ALA A 149 -20.64 12.50 14.74
C ALA A 149 -20.75 14.02 14.76
N GLY A 150 -20.42 14.66 13.63
CA GLY A 150 -20.52 16.09 13.42
C GLY A 150 -19.79 16.57 12.17
N GLY A 151 -20.05 17.79 11.75
CA GLY A 151 -19.32 18.40 10.62
C GLY A 151 -19.71 17.87 9.24
N SER A 152 -18.84 18.18 8.27
CA SER A 152 -18.93 17.78 6.86
C SER A 152 -18.12 16.49 6.62
N THR A 153 -17.91 16.07 5.36
CA THR A 153 -17.19 14.87 5.00
C THR A 153 -15.94 15.22 4.19
N SER A 154 -14.74 14.89 4.69
CA SER A 154 -13.45 15.08 3.99
C SER A 154 -12.79 13.75 3.60
N LEU A 155 -13.50 12.94 2.83
CA LEU A 155 -13.12 11.60 2.40
C LEU A 155 -11.78 11.57 1.65
N TYR A 156 -11.59 12.47 0.66
CA TYR A 156 -10.37 12.45 -0.16
C TYR A 156 -9.14 12.82 0.67
N ASN A 157 -9.27 13.80 1.58
CA ASN A 157 -8.20 14.13 2.51
C ASN A 157 -7.84 12.95 3.42
N ALA A 158 -8.85 12.21 3.92
CA ALA A 158 -8.63 11.03 4.76
C ALA A 158 -7.88 9.92 4.02
N VAL A 159 -8.30 9.59 2.80
CA VAL A 159 -7.60 8.61 1.96
C VAL A 159 -6.16 9.06 1.67
N TYR A 160 -5.96 10.34 1.34
CA TYR A 160 -4.62 10.89 1.09
C TYR A 160 -3.69 10.75 2.31
N ILE A 161 -4.17 11.11 3.51
CA ILE A 161 -3.40 11.01 4.75
C ILE A 161 -3.05 9.56 5.04
N ALA A 162 -4.01 8.64 4.96
CA ALA A 162 -3.78 7.22 5.20
C ALA A 162 -2.75 6.63 4.22
N LEU A 163 -2.79 6.99 2.93
CA LEU A 163 -1.79 6.56 1.95
C LEU A 163 -0.39 7.08 2.30
N LYS A 164 -0.27 8.31 2.80
CA LYS A 164 1.00 8.89 3.25
C LYS A 164 1.52 8.21 4.51
N ASP A 165 0.65 7.86 5.44
CA ASP A 165 1.05 7.22 6.70
C ASP A 165 1.43 5.76 6.48
N LEU A 166 0.69 5.01 5.65
CA LEU A 166 1.07 3.66 5.23
C LEU A 166 2.44 3.63 4.56
N LYS A 167 2.77 4.65 3.75
CA LYS A 167 4.10 4.75 3.14
C LYS A 167 5.22 4.89 4.18
N LYS A 168 4.96 5.47 5.36
CA LYS A 168 5.94 5.58 6.46
C LYS A 168 6.19 4.24 7.17
N VAL A 169 5.23 3.32 7.10
CA VAL A 169 5.32 1.96 7.69
C VAL A 169 6.02 0.98 6.75
N MET A 170 6.58 1.46 5.62
CA MET A 170 7.31 0.60 4.68
C MET A 170 8.47 -0.12 5.36
N ALA A 171 8.61 -1.39 5.00
CA ALA A 171 9.63 -2.29 5.52
C ALA A 171 11.05 -1.69 5.41
N LYS A 172 11.77 -1.71 6.52
CA LYS A 172 13.21 -1.41 6.55
C LYS A 172 14.04 -2.67 6.27
N ASN A 173 13.47 -3.85 6.53
CA ASN A 173 14.07 -5.17 6.33
C ASN A 173 13.07 -6.10 5.65
N VAL A 174 13.56 -7.20 5.08
CA VAL A 174 12.73 -8.20 4.39
C VAL A 174 11.67 -8.82 5.32
N ASP A 175 12.00 -8.97 6.61
CA ASP A 175 11.09 -9.53 7.62
C ASP A 175 9.95 -8.58 8.03
N ASP A 176 10.09 -7.30 7.67
CA ASP A 176 9.08 -6.26 7.98
C ASP A 176 8.08 -6.04 6.83
N ILE A 177 8.15 -6.84 5.76
CA ILE A 177 7.25 -6.70 4.61
C ILE A 177 5.82 -6.95 5.06
N ARG A 178 4.95 -5.96 4.85
CA ARG A 178 3.52 -6.00 5.17
C ARG A 178 2.69 -5.67 3.96
N ARG A 179 1.55 -6.34 3.81
CA ARG A 179 0.53 -5.88 2.86
C ARG A 179 -0.10 -4.61 3.41
N GLN A 180 -0.35 -3.66 2.54
CA GLN A 180 -0.99 -2.41 2.91
C GLN A 180 -2.45 -2.42 2.48
N ALA A 181 -3.33 -2.01 3.38
CA ALA A 181 -4.75 -1.88 3.08
C ALA A 181 -5.35 -0.66 3.78
N ILE A 182 -6.39 -0.10 3.18
CA ILE A 182 -7.26 0.91 3.77
C ILE A 182 -8.66 0.34 3.80
N ILE A 183 -9.39 0.51 4.90
CA ILE A 183 -10.83 0.28 4.97
C ILE A 183 -11.49 1.63 5.23
N VAL A 184 -12.34 2.06 4.32
CA VAL A 184 -13.13 3.29 4.42
C VAL A 184 -14.57 2.91 4.73
N LEU A 185 -15.14 3.47 5.79
CA LEU A 185 -16.56 3.44 6.07
C LEU A 185 -17.11 4.86 5.95
N SER A 186 -18.06 5.07 5.02
CA SER A 186 -18.70 6.37 4.80
C SER A 186 -20.14 6.20 4.33
N ASP A 187 -20.97 7.20 4.55
CA ASP A 187 -22.37 7.23 4.11
C ASP A 187 -22.68 8.36 3.13
N GLY A 188 -21.69 9.16 2.77
CA GLY A 188 -21.90 10.37 2.00
C GLY A 188 -20.85 10.68 0.94
N GLU A 189 -21.16 11.78 0.25
CA GLU A 189 -20.24 12.42 -0.67
C GLU A 189 -19.18 13.20 0.08
N ASP A 190 -18.02 13.35 -0.54
CA ASP A 190 -17.04 14.34 -0.10
C ASP A 190 -17.58 15.75 -0.27
N THR A 191 -17.59 16.52 0.83
CA THR A 191 -18.15 17.87 0.84
C THR A 191 -17.16 18.94 1.30
N SER A 192 -15.99 18.52 1.81
CA SER A 192 -15.05 19.47 2.44
C SER A 192 -13.57 19.15 2.20
N SER A 193 -13.22 18.18 1.39
CA SER A 193 -11.82 17.93 1.04
C SER A 193 -11.23 19.10 0.25
N LEU A 194 -9.96 19.38 0.52
CA LEU A 194 -9.18 20.38 -0.22
C LEU A 194 -8.57 19.77 -1.50
N LEU A 195 -8.34 18.46 -1.51
CA LEU A 195 -7.78 17.74 -2.64
C LEU A 195 -8.90 17.23 -3.55
N PRO A 196 -8.73 17.31 -4.88
CA PRO A 196 -9.68 16.74 -5.81
C PRO A 196 -9.56 15.22 -5.87
N PHE A 197 -10.67 14.56 -6.20
CA PHE A 197 -10.76 13.10 -6.32
C PHE A 197 -9.66 12.50 -7.20
N GLU A 198 -9.43 13.09 -8.37
CA GLU A 198 -8.50 12.58 -9.38
C GLU A 198 -7.05 12.52 -8.86
N GLU A 199 -6.64 13.52 -8.08
CA GLU A 199 -5.30 13.57 -7.49
C GLU A 199 -5.09 12.45 -6.47
N VAL A 200 -6.11 12.23 -5.62
CA VAL A 200 -6.04 11.20 -4.59
C VAL A 200 -6.16 9.80 -5.21
N LEU A 201 -6.98 9.63 -6.23
CA LEU A 201 -7.07 8.39 -6.99
C LEU A 201 -5.75 8.05 -7.69
N ASP A 202 -5.08 9.03 -8.30
CA ASP A 202 -3.76 8.86 -8.91
C ASP A 202 -2.71 8.44 -7.86
N LEU A 203 -2.73 9.06 -6.68
CA LEU A 203 -1.87 8.65 -5.57
C LEU A 203 -2.17 7.20 -5.13
N ALA A 204 -3.43 6.82 -5.01
CA ALA A 204 -3.85 5.47 -4.66
C ALA A 204 -3.38 4.44 -5.70
N LYS A 205 -3.50 4.75 -6.99
CA LYS A 205 -3.02 3.89 -8.10
C LYS A 205 -1.48 3.72 -8.10
N ARG A 206 -0.74 4.71 -7.60
CA ARG A 206 0.73 4.65 -7.46
C ARG A 206 1.17 3.91 -6.20
N SER A 207 0.27 3.72 -5.25
CA SER A 207 0.52 2.96 -4.03
C SER A 207 0.35 1.46 -4.28
N GLU A 208 0.92 0.65 -3.41
CA GLU A 208 0.65 -0.80 -3.38
C GLU A 208 -0.48 -1.15 -2.40
N THR A 209 -1.26 -0.15 -2.01
CA THR A 209 -2.31 -0.23 -0.99
C THR A 209 -3.63 -0.63 -1.61
N ALA A 210 -4.23 -1.71 -1.15
CA ALA A 210 -5.59 -2.08 -1.52
C ALA A 210 -6.60 -1.27 -0.70
N ILE A 211 -7.59 -0.65 -1.36
CA ILE A 211 -8.62 0.15 -0.69
C ILE A 211 -9.95 -0.62 -0.71
N TYR A 212 -10.44 -0.95 0.47
CA TYR A 212 -11.76 -1.52 0.69
C TYR A 212 -12.70 -0.40 1.13
N THR A 213 -13.86 -0.32 0.52
CA THR A 213 -14.84 0.72 0.87
C THR A 213 -16.17 0.10 1.29
N ILE A 214 -16.77 0.67 2.32
CA ILE A 214 -18.09 0.30 2.84
C ILE A 214 -18.95 1.54 2.76
N GLY A 215 -19.84 1.57 1.77
CA GLY A 215 -20.79 2.67 1.56
C GLY A 215 -22.10 2.39 2.29
N LEU A 216 -22.42 3.16 3.31
CA LEU A 216 -23.68 3.06 4.02
C LEU A 216 -24.74 3.89 3.29
N ARG A 217 -25.91 3.30 3.05
CA ARG A 217 -27.02 4.08 2.50
C ARG A 217 -27.51 5.06 3.54
N ALA A 218 -27.72 6.31 3.13
CA ALA A 218 -28.49 7.24 3.94
C ALA A 218 -29.87 6.64 4.15
N GLY A 219 -30.38 6.71 5.41
CA GLY A 219 -31.65 6.09 5.79
C GLY A 219 -32.80 6.46 4.84
N GLU A 220 -33.88 5.68 4.84
CA GLU A 220 -35.09 5.89 4.07
C GLU A 220 -35.77 7.23 4.43
N GLY A 221 -35.26 8.33 3.89
CA GLY A 221 -35.86 9.66 3.99
C GLY A 221 -36.07 10.26 2.62
N PRO A 222 -37.16 11.01 2.41
CA PRO A 222 -37.47 11.62 1.11
C PRO A 222 -36.49 12.72 0.67
N SER A 223 -35.50 13.07 1.49
CA SER A 223 -34.53 14.16 1.23
C SER A 223 -33.13 13.71 0.81
N THR A 224 -32.82 12.41 0.80
CA THR A 224 -31.55 11.94 0.22
C THR A 224 -31.70 11.94 -1.30
N THR A 225 -31.08 12.92 -1.94
CA THR A 225 -31.04 12.98 -3.39
C THR A 225 -30.37 11.69 -3.90
N THR A 226 -31.15 10.89 -4.61
CA THR A 226 -30.70 9.65 -5.28
C THR A 226 -29.41 9.90 -6.11
N ARG A 227 -29.12 11.16 -6.44
CA ARG A 227 -27.93 11.61 -7.17
C ARG A 227 -26.69 11.58 -6.29
N GLY A 228 -26.72 12.16 -5.08
CA GLY A 228 -25.58 12.22 -4.19
C GLY A 228 -25.06 10.85 -3.79
N PHE A 229 -25.97 9.93 -3.44
CA PHE A 229 -25.57 8.55 -3.14
C PHE A 229 -24.92 7.85 -4.35
N LYS A 230 -25.38 8.11 -5.59
CA LYS A 230 -24.75 7.55 -6.79
C LYS A 230 -23.34 8.08 -7.03
N GLU A 231 -23.11 9.35 -6.74
CA GLU A 231 -21.77 9.97 -6.85
C GLU A 231 -20.82 9.41 -5.78
N ALA A 232 -21.27 9.30 -4.53
CA ALA A 232 -20.51 8.64 -3.45
C ALA A 232 -20.20 7.17 -3.79
N GLU A 233 -21.20 6.41 -4.25
CA GLU A 233 -21.03 5.02 -4.67
C GLU A 233 -20.01 4.89 -5.81
N PHE A 234 -20.04 5.78 -6.78
CA PHE A 234 -19.08 5.81 -7.88
C PHE A 234 -17.65 6.00 -7.37
N VAL A 235 -17.41 7.00 -6.52
CA VAL A 235 -16.10 7.30 -5.93
C VAL A 235 -15.57 6.12 -5.13
N LEU A 236 -16.40 5.55 -4.24
CA LEU A 236 -16.01 4.41 -3.42
C LEU A 236 -15.67 3.19 -4.27
N ARG A 237 -16.44 2.92 -5.34
CA ARG A 237 -16.12 1.86 -6.31
C ARG A 237 -14.82 2.11 -7.05
N GLN A 238 -14.55 3.34 -7.47
CA GLN A 238 -13.32 3.68 -8.18
C GLN A 238 -12.07 3.45 -7.31
N PHE A 239 -12.06 3.93 -6.07
CA PHE A 239 -10.95 3.65 -5.16
C PHE A 239 -10.69 2.15 -5.01
N SER A 240 -11.75 1.37 -4.82
CA SER A 240 -11.58 -0.06 -4.61
C SER A 240 -11.15 -0.80 -5.88
N GLN A 241 -11.77 -0.53 -7.02
CA GLN A 241 -11.49 -1.23 -8.28
C GLN A 241 -10.07 -0.96 -8.80
N GLU A 242 -9.65 0.31 -8.76
CA GLU A 242 -8.33 0.71 -9.27
C GLU A 242 -7.18 0.16 -8.42
N THR A 243 -7.41 -0.06 -7.12
CA THR A 243 -6.39 -0.54 -6.18
C THR A 243 -6.43 -2.04 -5.90
N GLY A 244 -7.41 -2.77 -6.49
CA GLY A 244 -7.57 -4.21 -6.29
C GLY A 244 -8.31 -4.61 -5.03
N GLY A 245 -8.87 -3.65 -4.28
CA GLY A 245 -9.79 -3.89 -3.18
C GLY A 245 -11.22 -4.17 -3.65
N ARG A 246 -12.19 -4.02 -2.75
CA ARG A 246 -13.61 -4.28 -3.01
C ARG A 246 -14.50 -3.25 -2.34
N ALA A 247 -15.54 -2.80 -3.05
CA ALA A 247 -16.58 -1.94 -2.50
C ALA A 247 -17.78 -2.77 -2.02
N PHE A 248 -18.29 -2.45 -0.85
CA PHE A 248 -19.45 -3.07 -0.22
C PHE A 248 -20.53 -2.03 0.01
N PHE A 249 -21.77 -2.39 -0.24
CA PHE A 249 -22.92 -1.52 -0.02
C PHE A 249 -24.00 -2.33 0.71
N PRO A 250 -23.84 -2.55 2.03
CA PRO A 250 -24.80 -3.32 2.82
C PRO A 250 -26.18 -2.64 2.82
N ASN A 251 -27.23 -3.44 2.78
CA ASN A 251 -28.59 -2.93 2.82
C ASN A 251 -28.99 -2.50 4.25
N GLN A 252 -28.40 -3.11 5.25
CA GLN A 252 -28.69 -2.87 6.68
C GLN A 252 -27.39 -2.72 7.46
N LEU A 253 -27.40 -1.91 8.51
CA LEU A 253 -26.25 -1.73 9.41
C LEU A 253 -25.85 -3.04 10.13
N SER A 254 -26.81 -3.93 10.40
CA SER A 254 -26.55 -5.26 10.95
C SER A 254 -25.61 -6.12 10.09
N ASP A 255 -25.53 -5.83 8.79
CA ASP A 255 -24.67 -6.57 7.86
C ASP A 255 -23.18 -6.20 7.99
N LEU A 256 -22.85 -5.09 8.68
CA LEU A 256 -21.48 -4.59 8.80
C LEU A 256 -20.50 -5.63 9.36
N ASN A 257 -20.89 -6.39 10.37
CA ASN A 257 -20.07 -7.47 10.93
C ASN A 257 -19.71 -8.53 9.88
N ASN A 258 -20.65 -8.87 9.00
CA ASN A 258 -20.42 -9.80 7.89
C ASN A 258 -19.51 -9.18 6.84
N VAL A 259 -19.69 -7.90 6.49
CA VAL A 259 -18.84 -7.18 5.53
C VAL A 259 -17.39 -7.14 6.04
N TYR A 260 -17.18 -6.76 7.29
CA TYR A 260 -15.84 -6.79 7.88
C TYR A 260 -15.25 -8.20 7.93
N GLY A 261 -16.09 -9.23 8.19
CA GLY A 261 -15.68 -10.63 8.11
C GLY A 261 -15.16 -10.99 6.72
N GLN A 262 -15.90 -10.64 5.67
CA GLN A 262 -15.49 -10.87 4.29
C GLN A 262 -14.17 -10.16 3.93
N ILE A 263 -13.94 -8.94 4.43
CA ILE A 263 -12.68 -8.21 4.22
C ILE A 263 -11.53 -8.94 4.92
N ALA A 264 -11.71 -9.40 6.17
CA ALA A 264 -10.70 -10.15 6.91
C ALA A 264 -10.33 -11.46 6.20
N ASP A 265 -11.33 -12.21 5.76
CA ASP A 265 -11.16 -13.46 5.03
C ASP A 265 -10.42 -13.23 3.72
N GLU A 266 -10.76 -12.18 2.99
CA GLU A 266 -10.08 -11.81 1.76
C GLU A 266 -8.62 -11.45 2.00
N LEU A 267 -8.34 -10.55 2.93
CA LEU A 267 -6.97 -10.15 3.28
C LEU A 267 -6.10 -11.34 3.72
N SER A 268 -6.72 -12.36 4.32
CA SER A 268 -6.03 -13.59 4.73
C SER A 268 -5.81 -14.58 3.59
N SER A 269 -6.57 -14.47 2.50
CA SER A 269 -6.60 -15.46 1.41
C SER A 269 -5.87 -15.02 0.14
N GLN A 270 -5.23 -13.86 0.15
CA GLN A 270 -4.55 -13.30 -1.02
C GLN A 270 -3.23 -14.00 -1.32
N TYR A 271 -2.94 -14.14 -2.61
CA TYR A 271 -1.62 -14.45 -3.12
C TYR A 271 -0.82 -13.18 -3.40
N THR A 272 0.49 -13.25 -3.26
CA THR A 272 1.38 -12.22 -3.80
C THR A 272 2.09 -12.79 -5.02
N VAL A 273 1.84 -12.18 -6.18
CA VAL A 273 2.41 -12.58 -7.47
C VAL A 273 3.28 -11.44 -7.97
N GLY A 274 4.54 -11.73 -8.29
CA GLY A 274 5.48 -10.71 -8.76
C GLY A 274 6.11 -11.07 -10.10
N TYR A 275 6.39 -10.06 -10.91
CA TYR A 275 7.08 -10.19 -12.17
C TYR A 275 7.97 -8.96 -12.44
N SER A 276 9.00 -9.14 -13.28
CA SER A 276 9.77 -8.02 -13.82
C SER A 276 9.22 -7.68 -15.20
N SER A 277 8.84 -6.42 -15.40
CA SER A 277 8.26 -5.99 -16.68
C SER A 277 9.24 -6.22 -17.85
N ARG A 278 8.75 -6.83 -18.91
CA ARG A 278 9.48 -6.96 -20.18
C ARG A 278 9.54 -5.66 -20.99
N ASN A 279 8.75 -4.65 -20.60
CA ASN A 279 8.79 -3.33 -21.21
C ASN A 279 9.88 -2.48 -20.56
N PRO A 280 11.00 -2.19 -21.23
CA PRO A 280 12.12 -1.46 -20.63
C PRO A 280 11.89 0.05 -20.50
N LYS A 281 10.78 0.59 -21.03
CA LYS A 281 10.53 2.02 -21.03
C LYS A 281 10.29 2.52 -19.60
N ARG A 282 11.00 3.54 -19.20
CA ARG A 282 10.84 4.25 -17.92
C ARG A 282 10.23 5.63 -18.18
N ASP A 283 8.99 5.63 -18.66
CA ASP A 283 8.28 6.79 -19.19
C ASP A 283 7.18 7.33 -18.25
N GLY A 284 6.99 6.71 -17.08
CA GLY A 284 5.93 7.07 -16.17
C GLY A 284 4.52 6.76 -16.67
N ALA A 285 4.39 6.08 -17.82
CA ALA A 285 3.09 5.77 -18.40
C ALA A 285 2.35 4.70 -17.60
N TRP A 286 1.02 4.77 -17.63
CA TRP A 286 0.15 3.75 -17.06
C TRP A 286 0.27 2.44 -17.84
N ARG A 287 0.41 1.31 -17.14
CA ARG A 287 0.46 -0.05 -17.68
C ARG A 287 -0.65 -0.88 -17.10
N ARG A 288 -1.50 -1.38 -17.99
CA ARG A 288 -2.63 -2.21 -17.61
C ARG A 288 -2.17 -3.62 -17.24
N ILE A 289 -2.69 -4.15 -16.14
CA ILE A 289 -2.44 -5.52 -15.68
C ILE A 289 -3.70 -6.36 -15.81
N VAL A 290 -3.52 -7.60 -16.28
CA VAL A 290 -4.56 -8.63 -16.25
C VAL A 290 -3.93 -9.90 -15.69
N VAL A 291 -4.53 -10.43 -14.63
CA VAL A 291 -4.17 -11.74 -14.08
C VAL A 291 -5.26 -12.74 -14.45
N ARG A 292 -4.88 -13.89 -14.97
CA ARG A 292 -5.76 -15.02 -15.25
C ARG A 292 -5.32 -16.22 -14.46
N VAL A 293 -6.28 -17.04 -14.03
CA VAL A 293 -6.03 -18.35 -13.42
C VAL A 293 -6.26 -19.43 -14.45
N ASN A 294 -5.31 -20.34 -14.58
CA ASN A 294 -5.34 -21.41 -15.61
C ASN A 294 -6.24 -22.59 -15.21
N ARG A 295 -7.16 -22.39 -14.26
CA ARG A 295 -8.21 -23.35 -13.88
C ARG A 295 -9.59 -22.80 -14.23
N PRO A 296 -10.54 -23.61 -14.71
CA PRO A 296 -11.87 -23.16 -15.09
C PRO A 296 -12.63 -22.59 -13.87
N ASN A 297 -13.57 -21.70 -14.15
CA ASN A 297 -14.49 -21.06 -13.21
C ASN A 297 -13.85 -20.17 -12.13
N LEU A 298 -12.53 -20.05 -12.09
CA LEU A 298 -11.84 -19.20 -11.13
C LEU A 298 -11.72 -17.76 -11.64
N VAL A 299 -12.00 -16.81 -10.76
CA VAL A 299 -11.91 -15.38 -11.04
C VAL A 299 -10.80 -14.78 -10.19
N ALA A 300 -9.81 -14.18 -10.85
CA ALA A 300 -8.74 -13.44 -10.20
C ALA A 300 -9.07 -11.94 -10.15
N ARG A 301 -8.81 -11.30 -9.01
CA ARG A 301 -8.91 -9.85 -8.84
C ARG A 301 -7.61 -9.31 -8.24
N THR A 302 -7.14 -8.21 -8.83
CA THR A 302 -5.96 -7.45 -8.40
C THR A 302 -6.11 -6.00 -8.84
N LYS A 303 -5.13 -5.14 -8.55
CA LYS A 303 -5.08 -3.76 -9.10
C LYS A 303 -5.10 -3.79 -10.62
N GLN A 304 -5.70 -2.77 -11.24
CA GLN A 304 -5.90 -2.74 -12.69
C GLN A 304 -4.63 -2.39 -13.49
N GLY A 305 -3.63 -1.85 -12.82
CA GLY A 305 -2.37 -1.45 -13.45
C GLY A 305 -1.43 -0.77 -12.48
N TYR A 306 -0.37 -0.18 -13.02
CA TYR A 306 0.59 0.63 -12.29
C TYR A 306 1.22 1.67 -13.22
N PHE A 307 1.84 2.70 -12.65
CA PHE A 307 2.62 3.66 -13.40
C PHE A 307 4.06 3.16 -13.53
N ALA A 308 4.56 3.07 -14.76
CA ALA A 308 5.95 2.73 -15.01
C ALA A 308 6.90 3.69 -14.27
N PRO A 309 8.09 3.22 -13.87
CA PRO A 309 9.08 4.11 -13.29
C PRO A 309 9.49 5.21 -14.27
N THR A 310 10.01 6.31 -13.72
CA THR A 310 10.62 7.40 -14.49
C THR A 310 12.14 7.36 -14.33
N ASN A 311 12.88 7.76 -15.35
CA ASN A 311 14.30 8.03 -15.21
C ASN A 311 14.46 9.35 -14.42
N HIS A 312 15.01 9.28 -13.23
CA HIS A 312 15.47 10.43 -12.45
C HIS A 312 16.95 10.62 -12.65
#